data_dfa4d6f2d70ce2dea929a645bf569037
#
_entry.id   dfa4d6f2d70ce2dea929a645bf569037
#
_cell.length_a   1.000
_cell.length_b   1.000
_cell.length_c   1.000
_cell.angle_alpha   90.00
_cell.angle_beta   90.00
_cell.angle_gamma   90.00
#
_symmetry.space_group_name_H-M   'P 1'
#
loop_
_entity.id
_entity.type
_entity.pdbx_description
1 polymer ?
#
loop_
_entity_poly.entity_id
_entity_poly.type
_entity_poly.pdbx_seq_one_letter_code
_entity_poly.pdbx_strand_id
1 'polypeptide(L)'
;MAQGKRQSRRPQPRHKKSRASRHDKRSRLARRNWERRRTTRAKIPLCGALATAVAAMAAVLDRRMAFRLAIIAAGMLLADDRRAASAWFVAAGVQDDWDRFYDCLIRIGRSSRQLATVVLGLVVMRFAPQPGERLVIGLDDSPTQRYGRHVEGAGVHHHPTPGPADGEWLYGHNWVALAWLAQHPLWGVIALPLRSLLYVRQIDVPKLDAKYGWEFQTKHQLAAELVAWFLATIRSLGILSPVWVVVDGAYAACPFLDPVVGLGVVIVSRLRKDAALYDLPPERKPGQRGRPRKYGDKLSLAKRAAHPQGWQSLTYHCRGVEVTRRYKTFLALSHLTDGLIRVVIVRFEDGGWIPYFCTQASAEVRDILEAAAARWALEEHFHDVKEVWGAGQQQVRSVWSNIGCWHLNQWLFTLVELCSWDHEKSTLADRRDRPWDNAARRPSHADRRRAIAREMLRKEFPATPPVTPEAQKLHTLAETLLSLCT
;
A
#
# COMPACT_ATOMS: atom_id res chain seq x y z
N MET A 1 -51.78 65.36 -27.87
CA MET A 1 -52.07 65.58 -26.41
C MET A 1 -52.59 64.33 -25.80
N ALA A 2 -51.82 63.68 -24.92
CA ALA A 2 -52.27 62.76 -23.90
C ALA A 2 -51.08 62.48 -22.96
N GLN A 3 -51.11 63.09 -21.80
CA GLN A 3 -50.10 62.88 -20.72
C GLN A 3 -50.36 61.58 -19.98
N GLY A 4 -49.44 60.67 -19.99
CA GLY A 4 -49.44 59.45 -19.18
C GLY A 4 -48.80 59.68 -17.82
N LYS A 5 -49.57 59.57 -16.74
CA LYS A 5 -49.11 59.68 -15.34
C LYS A 5 -48.25 58.50 -14.96
N ARG A 6 -46.98 58.70 -14.60
CA ARG A 6 -46.10 57.70 -13.90
C ARG A 6 -46.56 57.60 -12.46
N GLN A 7 -47.05 56.42 -12.05
CA GLN A 7 -47.25 56.03 -10.64
C GLN A 7 -45.94 55.62 -10.04
N SER A 8 -45.47 56.30 -8.99
CA SER A 8 -44.33 55.97 -8.17
C SER A 8 -44.67 54.77 -7.25
N ARG A 9 -44.03 53.62 -7.47
CA ARG A 9 -44.10 52.52 -6.53
C ARG A 9 -43.27 52.82 -5.27
N ARG A 10 -43.89 52.93 -4.12
CA ARG A 10 -43.26 53.02 -2.81
C ARG A 10 -42.49 51.68 -2.51
N PRO A 11 -41.27 51.72 -1.97
CA PRO A 11 -40.53 50.53 -1.59
C PRO A 11 -41.18 49.88 -0.33
N GLN A 12 -41.46 48.60 -0.40
CA GLN A 12 -41.93 47.82 0.77
C GLN A 12 -40.83 47.72 1.83
N PRO A 13 -41.14 47.79 3.12
CA PRO A 13 -40.16 47.71 4.18
C PRO A 13 -39.58 46.30 4.28
N ARG A 14 -38.26 46.15 4.12
CA ARG A 14 -37.52 44.90 4.39
C ARG A 14 -37.68 44.54 5.86
N HIS A 15 -38.44 43.48 6.16
CA HIS A 15 -38.51 42.89 7.49
C HIS A 15 -37.10 42.47 7.97
N LYS A 16 -36.51 43.26 8.89
CA LYS A 16 -35.31 42.88 9.61
C LYS A 16 -35.67 41.72 10.52
N LYS A 17 -35.30 40.50 10.15
CA LYS A 17 -35.40 39.33 11.06
C LYS A 17 -34.66 39.65 12.35
N SER A 18 -35.34 39.57 13.48
CA SER A 18 -34.84 39.98 14.80
C SER A 18 -33.59 39.15 15.17
N ARG A 19 -32.69 39.73 15.99
CA ARG A 19 -31.49 39.05 16.55
C ARG A 19 -31.86 37.77 17.32
N ALA A 20 -33.01 37.77 17.99
CA ALA A 20 -33.56 36.60 18.73
C ALA A 20 -33.85 35.41 17.81
N SER A 21 -34.41 35.62 16.60
CA SER A 21 -34.68 34.56 15.61
C SER A 21 -33.40 33.91 15.04
N ARG A 22 -32.28 34.64 14.99
CA ARG A 22 -30.99 34.12 14.56
C ARG A 22 -30.31 33.29 15.66
N HIS A 23 -30.46 33.68 16.89
CA HIS A 23 -29.92 32.96 18.05
C HIS A 23 -30.66 31.64 18.28
N ASP A 24 -31.99 31.63 18.17
CA ASP A 24 -32.81 30.42 18.30
C ASP A 24 -32.52 29.41 17.15
N LYS A 25 -32.32 29.87 15.93
CA LYS A 25 -31.90 28.99 14.82
C LYS A 25 -30.51 28.39 15.02
N ARG A 26 -29.55 29.14 15.59
CA ARG A 26 -28.21 28.62 15.91
C ARG A 26 -28.27 27.61 17.06
N SER A 27 -29.07 27.84 18.10
CA SER A 27 -29.23 26.91 19.20
C SER A 27 -29.94 25.63 18.78
N ARG A 28 -31.00 25.72 17.96
CA ARG A 28 -31.67 24.52 17.36
C ARG A 28 -30.75 23.73 16.45
N LEU A 29 -29.94 24.40 15.63
CA LEU A 29 -28.95 23.74 14.76
C LEU A 29 -27.84 23.07 15.61
N ALA A 30 -27.38 23.73 16.67
CA ALA A 30 -26.40 23.18 17.59
C ALA A 30 -26.95 21.95 18.35
N ARG A 31 -28.21 21.99 18.80
CA ARG A 31 -28.89 20.88 19.45
C ARG A 31 -29.12 19.71 18.52
N ARG A 32 -29.60 19.97 17.30
CA ARG A 32 -29.77 18.96 16.24
C ARG A 32 -28.44 18.32 15.84
N ASN A 33 -27.37 19.12 15.77
CA ASN A 33 -26.01 18.62 15.53
C ASN A 33 -25.46 17.83 16.70
N TRP A 34 -25.82 18.17 17.93
CA TRP A 34 -25.43 17.41 19.13
C TRP A 34 -26.19 16.08 19.22
N GLU A 35 -27.48 16.05 18.95
CA GLU A 35 -28.30 14.83 18.86
C GLU A 35 -27.82 13.90 17.75
N ARG A 36 -27.53 14.41 16.55
CA ARG A 36 -26.87 13.65 15.47
C ARG A 36 -25.52 13.08 15.91
N ARG A 37 -24.71 13.83 16.66
CA ARG A 37 -23.42 13.35 17.17
C ARG A 37 -23.55 12.17 18.13
N ARG A 38 -24.64 12.07 18.89
CA ARG A 38 -24.90 10.97 19.82
C ARG A 38 -25.35 9.69 19.11
N THR A 39 -25.92 9.80 17.92
CA THR A 39 -26.53 8.70 17.18
C THR A 39 -25.72 8.22 15.97
N THR A 40 -24.69 8.97 15.56
CA THR A 40 -23.83 8.54 14.45
C THR A 40 -22.95 7.37 14.88
N ARG A 41 -23.39 6.17 14.60
CA ARG A 41 -22.64 4.92 14.77
C ARG A 41 -22.65 4.17 13.44
N ALA A 42 -21.60 3.37 13.18
CA ALA A 42 -21.70 2.40 12.11
C ALA A 42 -22.91 1.50 12.34
N LYS A 43 -23.66 1.18 11.30
CA LYS A 43 -24.77 0.21 11.39
C LYS A 43 -24.26 -1.13 11.93
N ILE A 44 -23.07 -1.52 11.43
CA ILE A 44 -22.39 -2.74 11.84
C ILE A 44 -20.98 -2.32 12.27
N PRO A 45 -20.66 -2.42 13.56
CA PRO A 45 -19.36 -2.00 14.07
C PRO A 45 -18.27 -3.00 13.74
N LEU A 46 -17.01 -2.54 13.69
CA LEU A 46 -15.85 -3.42 13.66
C LEU A 46 -15.82 -4.33 14.89
N CYS A 47 -15.29 -5.52 14.72
CA CYS A 47 -15.17 -6.49 15.81
C CYS A 47 -13.78 -7.16 15.83
N GLY A 48 -13.51 -7.90 16.90
CA GLY A 48 -12.32 -8.74 17.06
C GLY A 48 -11.01 -7.97 16.95
N ALA A 49 -9.99 -8.65 16.44
CA ALA A 49 -8.64 -8.13 16.29
C ALA A 49 -8.59 -6.87 15.39
N LEU A 50 -9.44 -6.81 14.37
CA LEU A 50 -9.50 -5.65 13.47
C LEU A 50 -9.98 -4.39 14.19
N ALA A 51 -10.99 -4.49 15.08
CA ALA A 51 -11.44 -3.35 15.88
C ALA A 51 -10.30 -2.83 16.78
N THR A 52 -9.55 -3.72 17.39
CA THR A 52 -8.38 -3.39 18.22
C THR A 52 -7.30 -2.68 17.39
N ALA A 53 -6.97 -3.20 16.21
CA ALA A 53 -5.97 -2.61 15.34
C ALA A 53 -6.38 -1.21 14.83
N VAL A 54 -7.63 -1.05 14.41
CA VAL A 54 -8.17 0.26 14.00
C VAL A 54 -8.23 1.23 15.18
N ALA A 55 -8.54 0.76 16.39
CA ALA A 55 -8.51 1.59 17.61
C ALA A 55 -7.09 2.09 17.92
N ALA A 56 -6.07 1.24 17.75
CA ALA A 56 -4.67 1.66 17.88
C ALA A 56 -4.30 2.75 16.85
N MET A 57 -4.72 2.63 15.61
CA MET A 57 -4.55 3.68 14.60
C MET A 57 -5.30 4.96 14.98
N ALA A 58 -6.50 4.83 15.50
CA ALA A 58 -7.33 5.95 15.88
C ALA A 58 -6.73 6.77 17.06
N ALA A 59 -5.91 6.16 17.91
CA ALA A 59 -5.29 6.80 19.07
C ALA A 59 -4.38 7.99 18.72
N VAL A 60 -3.82 8.03 17.50
CA VAL A 60 -2.98 9.16 17.03
C VAL A 60 -3.78 10.29 16.37
N LEU A 61 -5.11 10.15 16.30
CA LEU A 61 -6.02 11.15 15.77
C LEU A 61 -6.75 11.88 16.91
N ASP A 62 -7.26 13.08 16.60
CA ASP A 62 -8.17 13.73 17.56
C ASP A 62 -9.46 12.91 17.73
N ARG A 63 -10.11 13.07 18.89
CA ARG A 63 -11.29 12.26 19.30
C ARG A 63 -12.39 12.16 18.23
N ARG A 64 -12.58 13.22 17.43
CA ARG A 64 -13.63 13.24 16.40
C ARG A 64 -13.23 12.40 15.18
N MET A 65 -11.96 12.47 14.79
CA MET A 65 -11.44 11.72 13.67
C MET A 65 -11.23 10.25 14.03
N ALA A 66 -10.79 9.97 15.26
CA ALA A 66 -10.68 8.63 15.81
C ALA A 66 -11.98 7.83 15.67
N PHE A 67 -13.10 8.43 16.09
CA PHE A 67 -14.41 7.82 15.97
C PHE A 67 -14.82 7.55 14.52
N ARG A 68 -14.54 8.50 13.62
CA ARG A 68 -14.90 8.37 12.19
C ARG A 68 -14.04 7.34 11.44
N LEU A 69 -12.79 7.19 11.84
CA LEU A 69 -11.90 6.18 11.23
C LEU A 69 -12.51 4.77 11.35
N ALA A 70 -13.00 4.40 12.54
CA ALA A 70 -13.62 3.09 12.76
C ALA A 70 -14.88 2.90 11.89
N ILE A 71 -15.69 3.94 11.74
CA ILE A 71 -16.88 3.91 10.88
C ILE A 71 -16.50 3.76 9.41
N ILE A 72 -15.50 4.50 8.93
CA ILE A 72 -15.01 4.38 7.55
C ILE A 72 -14.47 2.97 7.28
N ALA A 73 -13.66 2.43 8.20
CA ALA A 73 -13.11 1.09 8.07
C ALA A 73 -14.20 0.01 8.00
N ALA A 74 -15.25 0.11 8.83
CA ALA A 74 -16.41 -0.77 8.76
C ALA A 74 -17.13 -0.64 7.39
N GLY A 75 -17.35 0.58 6.93
CA GLY A 75 -17.96 0.82 5.63
C GLY A 75 -17.12 0.31 4.46
N MET A 76 -15.79 0.40 4.54
CA MET A 76 -14.90 -0.16 3.51
C MET A 76 -14.96 -1.69 3.43
N LEU A 77 -15.11 -2.37 4.55
CA LEU A 77 -15.27 -3.83 4.61
C LEU A 77 -16.60 -4.29 4.03
N LEU A 78 -17.67 -3.51 4.26
CA LEU A 78 -19.04 -3.87 3.86
C LEU A 78 -19.42 -3.34 2.47
N ALA A 79 -18.67 -2.41 1.91
CA ALA A 79 -18.92 -1.89 0.56
C ALA A 79 -18.54 -2.94 -0.49
N ASP A 80 -19.54 -3.46 -1.20
CA ASP A 80 -19.35 -4.60 -2.09
C ASP A 80 -19.34 -4.23 -3.59
N ASP A 81 -20.05 -3.18 -3.97
CA ASP A 81 -20.13 -2.67 -5.33
C ASP A 81 -19.02 -1.64 -5.61
N ARG A 82 -19.33 -0.56 -6.26
CA ARG A 82 -18.38 0.55 -6.55
C ARG A 82 -17.76 1.11 -5.28
N ARG A 83 -16.45 0.98 -5.12
CA ARG A 83 -15.72 1.34 -3.89
C ARG A 83 -15.31 2.82 -3.84
N ALA A 84 -16.22 3.72 -4.24
CA ALA A 84 -16.06 5.15 -4.02
C ALA A 84 -16.19 5.50 -2.53
N ALA A 85 -15.61 6.61 -2.09
CA ALA A 85 -15.72 7.04 -0.70
C ALA A 85 -17.18 7.19 -0.23
N SER A 86 -18.08 7.67 -1.11
CA SER A 86 -19.51 7.74 -0.82
C SER A 86 -20.14 6.36 -0.55
N ALA A 87 -19.72 5.32 -1.28
CA ALA A 87 -20.20 3.97 -1.05
C ALA A 87 -19.78 3.42 0.32
N TRP A 88 -18.57 3.77 0.80
CA TRP A 88 -18.15 3.44 2.16
C TRP A 88 -19.07 4.06 3.22
N PHE A 89 -19.48 5.33 3.01
CA PHE A 89 -20.37 6.04 3.94
C PHE A 89 -21.80 5.46 3.92
N VAL A 90 -22.28 5.04 2.74
CA VAL A 90 -23.56 4.36 2.59
C VAL A 90 -23.52 3.00 3.29
N ALA A 91 -22.51 2.19 3.04
CA ALA A 91 -22.35 0.88 3.67
C ALA A 91 -22.23 0.99 5.20
N ALA A 92 -21.56 2.04 5.70
CA ALA A 92 -21.50 2.34 7.13
C ALA A 92 -22.79 2.92 7.70
N GLY A 93 -23.77 3.33 6.88
CA GLY A 93 -25.02 3.94 7.30
C GLY A 93 -24.92 5.39 7.77
N VAL A 94 -23.94 6.14 7.26
CA VAL A 94 -23.67 7.55 7.62
C VAL A 94 -23.82 8.52 6.45
N GLN A 95 -24.57 8.14 5.44
CA GLN A 95 -24.78 8.92 4.21
C GLN A 95 -25.38 10.32 4.46
N ASP A 96 -26.08 10.54 5.58
CA ASP A 96 -26.67 11.84 5.92
C ASP A 96 -25.69 12.85 6.53
N ASP A 97 -24.47 12.43 6.86
CA ASP A 97 -23.45 13.23 7.54
C ASP A 97 -22.08 13.17 6.82
N TRP A 98 -22.08 12.90 5.54
CA TRP A 98 -20.89 12.58 4.73
C TRP A 98 -19.80 13.66 4.71
N ASP A 99 -20.15 14.97 4.76
CA ASP A 99 -19.17 16.05 4.75
C ASP A 99 -18.07 15.86 5.80
N ARG A 100 -18.47 15.45 7.01
CA ARG A 100 -17.53 15.21 8.11
C ARG A 100 -16.64 14.01 7.88
N PHE A 101 -17.10 13.04 7.10
CA PHE A 101 -16.30 11.87 6.76
C PHE A 101 -15.30 12.20 5.63
N TYR A 102 -15.64 13.10 4.71
CA TYR A 102 -14.65 13.65 3.77
C TYR A 102 -13.56 14.45 4.48
N ASP A 103 -13.91 15.24 5.52
CA ASP A 103 -12.92 15.92 6.37
C ASP A 103 -11.99 14.91 7.07
N CYS A 104 -12.54 13.76 7.48
CA CYS A 104 -11.75 12.69 8.07
C CYS A 104 -10.72 12.11 7.08
N LEU A 105 -11.10 11.91 5.81
CA LEU A 105 -10.17 11.46 4.77
C LEU A 105 -9.00 12.44 4.58
N ILE A 106 -9.28 13.76 4.61
CA ILE A 106 -8.23 14.80 4.55
C ILE A 106 -7.30 14.68 5.76
N ARG A 107 -7.86 14.52 6.96
CA ARG A 107 -7.08 14.40 8.19
C ARG A 107 -6.22 13.15 8.20
N ILE A 108 -6.74 12.01 7.76
CA ILE A 108 -5.99 10.76 7.59
C ILE A 108 -4.81 10.97 6.64
N GLY A 109 -5.04 11.62 5.50
CA GLY A 109 -3.96 11.92 4.55
C GLY A 109 -2.85 12.77 5.15
N ARG A 110 -3.20 13.82 5.88
CA ARG A 110 -2.23 14.69 6.58
C ARG A 110 -1.49 13.97 7.71
N SER A 111 -2.11 12.99 8.34
CA SER A 111 -1.54 12.19 9.43
C SER A 111 -0.96 10.86 8.93
N SER A 112 -0.81 10.66 7.62
CA SER A 112 -0.42 9.38 7.02
C SER A 112 0.90 8.84 7.56
N ARG A 113 1.89 9.70 7.83
CA ARG A 113 3.16 9.27 8.42
C ARG A 113 2.98 8.68 9.82
N GLN A 114 2.20 9.34 10.69
CA GLN A 114 1.96 8.89 12.06
C GLN A 114 1.14 7.58 12.07
N LEU A 115 0.09 7.51 11.25
CA LEU A 115 -0.73 6.31 11.11
C LEU A 115 0.09 5.13 10.55
N ALA A 116 0.95 5.36 9.56
CA ALA A 116 1.87 4.34 9.04
C ALA A 116 2.83 3.81 10.12
N THR A 117 3.30 4.67 11.03
CA THR A 117 4.13 4.26 12.17
C THR A 117 3.36 3.30 13.10
N VAL A 118 2.08 3.57 13.34
CA VAL A 118 1.23 2.64 14.13
C VAL A 118 1.05 1.31 13.40
N VAL A 119 0.77 1.33 12.10
CA VAL A 119 0.62 0.11 11.30
C VAL A 119 1.92 -0.71 11.32
N LEU A 120 3.08 -0.06 11.16
CA LEU A 120 4.37 -0.75 11.29
C LEU A 120 4.55 -1.36 12.70
N GLY A 121 4.15 -0.65 13.75
CA GLY A 121 4.14 -1.19 15.12
C GLY A 121 3.29 -2.46 15.25
N LEU A 122 2.10 -2.50 14.65
CA LEU A 122 1.23 -3.68 14.64
C LEU A 122 1.86 -4.85 13.88
N VAL A 123 2.53 -4.59 12.74
CA VAL A 123 3.27 -5.62 11.99
C VAL A 123 4.43 -6.17 12.83
N VAL A 124 5.20 -5.29 13.47
CA VAL A 124 6.31 -5.68 14.36
C VAL A 124 5.81 -6.52 15.53
N MET A 125 4.72 -6.11 16.19
CA MET A 125 4.12 -6.87 17.29
C MET A 125 3.67 -8.27 16.84
N ARG A 126 3.18 -8.39 15.61
CA ARG A 126 2.71 -9.68 15.07
C ARG A 126 3.87 -10.63 14.76
N PHE A 127 4.95 -10.14 14.20
CA PHE A 127 6.05 -10.98 13.72
C PHE A 127 7.21 -11.07 14.70
N ALA A 128 7.35 -10.12 15.63
CA ALA A 128 8.35 -10.08 16.70
C ALA A 128 9.73 -10.63 16.23
N PRO A 129 10.40 -9.95 15.26
CA PRO A 129 11.59 -10.51 14.62
C PRO A 129 12.66 -10.85 15.66
N GLN A 130 13.24 -12.04 15.52
CA GLN A 130 14.26 -12.53 16.44
C GLN A 130 15.56 -11.72 16.24
N PRO A 131 16.41 -11.61 17.27
CA PRO A 131 17.72 -10.96 17.16
C PRO A 131 18.55 -11.59 16.03
N GLY A 132 19.01 -10.76 15.08
CA GLY A 132 19.77 -11.22 13.92
C GLY A 132 18.92 -11.74 12.74
N GLU A 133 17.62 -11.93 12.92
CA GLU A 133 16.72 -12.24 11.82
C GLU A 133 16.66 -11.08 10.83
N ARG A 134 16.78 -11.41 9.55
CA ARG A 134 16.74 -10.44 8.45
C ARG A 134 15.32 -9.96 8.20
N LEU A 135 15.13 -8.65 8.17
CA LEU A 135 13.88 -8.03 7.72
C LEU A 135 13.96 -7.74 6.23
N VAL A 136 12.97 -8.17 5.47
CA VAL A 136 12.89 -7.90 4.04
C VAL A 136 11.75 -6.92 3.78
N ILE A 137 12.07 -5.79 3.15
CA ILE A 137 11.09 -4.81 2.67
C ILE A 137 11.19 -4.68 1.17
N GLY A 138 10.05 -4.41 0.54
CA GLY A 138 9.98 -4.17 -0.90
C GLY A 138 9.51 -2.77 -1.21
N LEU A 139 10.03 -2.20 -2.29
CA LEU A 139 9.63 -0.92 -2.84
C LEU A 139 9.29 -1.08 -4.31
N ASP A 140 8.17 -0.48 -4.69
CA ASP A 140 7.78 -0.38 -6.10
C ASP A 140 6.81 0.79 -6.27
N ASP A 141 6.48 1.17 -7.51
CA ASP A 141 5.51 2.20 -7.77
C ASP A 141 4.31 1.68 -8.58
N SER A 142 3.15 2.24 -8.28
CA SER A 142 1.91 1.84 -8.95
C SER A 142 1.03 3.03 -9.26
N PRO A 143 0.57 3.18 -10.52
CA PRO A 143 -0.36 4.22 -10.89
C PRO A 143 -1.80 3.83 -10.51
N THR A 144 -2.63 4.85 -10.22
CA THR A 144 -4.08 4.74 -10.09
C THR A 144 -4.76 5.74 -11.01
N GLN A 145 -5.61 5.26 -11.90
CA GLN A 145 -6.29 6.11 -12.88
C GLN A 145 -7.26 7.09 -12.22
N ARG A 146 -7.40 8.27 -12.82
CA ARG A 146 -8.34 9.33 -12.43
C ARG A 146 -9.03 9.90 -13.67
N TYR A 147 -10.25 10.39 -13.49
CA TYR A 147 -11.05 10.91 -14.62
C TYR A 147 -11.35 12.40 -14.52
N GLY A 148 -11.19 13.02 -13.36
CA GLY A 148 -11.53 14.40 -13.13
C GLY A 148 -10.33 15.35 -13.34
N ARG A 149 -10.43 16.31 -14.25
CA ARG A 149 -9.38 17.33 -14.52
C ARG A 149 -9.00 18.22 -13.32
N HIS A 150 -9.79 18.21 -12.26
CA HIS A 150 -9.57 19.02 -11.05
C HIS A 150 -9.07 18.18 -9.87
N VAL A 151 -8.60 16.96 -10.12
CA VAL A 151 -8.04 16.09 -9.07
C VAL A 151 -6.62 16.56 -8.78
N GLU A 152 -6.39 17.05 -7.57
CA GLU A 152 -5.07 17.56 -7.15
C GLU A 152 -4.02 16.46 -7.11
N GLY A 153 -2.83 16.76 -7.62
CA GLY A 153 -1.69 15.85 -7.69
C GLY A 153 -1.77 14.79 -8.80
N ALA A 154 -2.86 14.75 -9.55
CA ALA A 154 -2.96 13.88 -10.72
C ALA A 154 -2.22 14.45 -11.93
N GLY A 155 -1.61 13.58 -12.71
CA GLY A 155 -0.87 13.90 -13.92
C GLY A 155 -0.94 12.78 -14.95
N VAL A 156 -0.36 12.99 -16.12
CA VAL A 156 -0.25 11.95 -17.15
C VAL A 156 1.03 11.16 -16.89
N HIS A 157 0.91 9.85 -16.76
CA HIS A 157 2.02 8.93 -16.52
C HIS A 157 2.04 7.85 -17.61
N HIS A 158 3.21 7.27 -17.87
CA HIS A 158 3.31 6.08 -18.70
C HIS A 158 2.53 4.94 -18.05
N HIS A 159 1.73 4.22 -18.84
CA HIS A 159 0.98 3.06 -18.38
C HIS A 159 1.90 1.83 -18.37
N PRO A 160 2.25 1.25 -17.21
CA PRO A 160 3.25 0.17 -17.16
C PRO A 160 2.76 -1.13 -17.82
N THR A 161 1.45 -1.37 -17.80
CA THR A 161 0.82 -2.59 -18.32
C THR A 161 -0.53 -2.25 -18.94
N PRO A 162 -0.56 -1.59 -20.13
CA PRO A 162 -1.82 -1.26 -20.77
C PRO A 162 -2.57 -2.53 -21.19
N GLY A 163 -3.88 -2.57 -20.90
CA GLY A 163 -4.78 -3.58 -21.45
C GLY A 163 -5.04 -3.33 -22.94
N PRO A 164 -5.75 -4.24 -23.63
CA PRO A 164 -6.00 -4.12 -25.08
C PRO A 164 -6.74 -2.85 -25.49
N ALA A 165 -7.52 -2.26 -24.57
CA ALA A 165 -8.27 -1.01 -24.80
C ALA A 165 -7.60 0.22 -24.22
N ASP A 166 -6.47 0.08 -23.52
CA ASP A 166 -5.76 1.16 -22.86
C ASP A 166 -4.72 1.78 -23.79
N GLY A 167 -4.47 3.09 -23.61
CA GLY A 167 -3.37 3.78 -24.26
C GLY A 167 -2.05 3.60 -23.52
N GLU A 168 -0.96 4.00 -24.17
CA GLU A 168 0.40 4.04 -23.58
C GLU A 168 0.50 4.96 -22.33
N TRP A 169 -0.45 5.86 -22.17
CA TRP A 169 -0.47 6.89 -21.13
C TRP A 169 -1.78 6.84 -20.34
N LEU A 170 -1.66 7.01 -19.02
CA LEU A 170 -2.82 7.17 -18.14
C LEU A 170 -2.76 8.50 -17.40
N TYR A 171 -3.94 9.10 -17.18
CA TYR A 171 -4.08 10.24 -16.28
C TYR A 171 -4.43 9.73 -14.88
N GLY A 172 -3.63 10.11 -13.89
CA GLY A 172 -3.87 9.64 -12.52
C GLY A 172 -2.79 10.02 -11.51
N HIS A 173 -2.78 9.30 -10.41
CA HIS A 173 -1.74 9.40 -9.38
C HIS A 173 -0.73 8.27 -9.54
N ASN A 174 0.54 8.52 -9.22
CA ASN A 174 1.56 7.49 -9.13
C ASN A 174 2.09 7.43 -7.70
N TRP A 175 2.05 6.26 -7.10
CA TRP A 175 2.37 6.01 -5.70
C TRP A 175 3.66 5.21 -5.58
N VAL A 176 4.67 5.76 -4.94
CA VAL A 176 5.84 4.98 -4.49
C VAL A 176 5.48 4.37 -3.16
N ALA A 177 5.46 3.04 -3.08
CA ALA A 177 4.97 2.29 -1.93
C ALA A 177 6.05 1.40 -1.32
N LEU A 178 6.09 1.35 0.00
CA LEU A 178 6.94 0.47 0.79
C LEU A 178 6.07 -0.54 1.54
N ALA A 179 6.43 -1.82 1.44
CA ALA A 179 5.78 -2.91 2.13
C ALA A 179 6.79 -3.79 2.88
N TRP A 180 6.38 -4.37 4.00
CA TRP A 180 7.09 -5.48 4.64
C TRP A 180 6.78 -6.76 3.86
N LEU A 181 7.80 -7.51 3.47
CA LEU A 181 7.67 -8.79 2.80
C LEU A 181 7.72 -9.91 3.85
N ALA A 182 6.54 -10.32 4.31
CA ALA A 182 6.40 -11.30 5.37
C ALA A 182 6.31 -12.72 4.81
N GLN A 183 7.15 -13.62 5.32
CA GLN A 183 7.10 -15.04 4.95
C GLN A 183 5.95 -15.72 5.70
N HIS A 184 4.91 -16.14 4.99
CA HIS A 184 3.84 -16.95 5.57
C HIS A 184 4.24 -18.43 5.56
N PRO A 185 3.98 -19.20 6.65
CA PRO A 185 4.41 -20.59 6.73
C PRO A 185 3.89 -21.50 5.61
N LEU A 186 2.67 -21.22 5.12
CA LEU A 186 1.99 -22.07 4.13
C LEU A 186 1.85 -21.41 2.74
N TRP A 187 1.88 -20.07 2.64
CA TRP A 187 1.41 -19.38 1.43
C TRP A 187 2.50 -18.54 0.75
N GLY A 188 3.74 -18.69 1.17
CA GLY A 188 4.86 -17.94 0.63
C GLY A 188 4.89 -16.49 1.14
N VAL A 189 5.49 -15.58 0.38
CA VAL A 189 5.65 -14.19 0.79
C VAL A 189 4.36 -13.41 0.56
N ILE A 190 3.97 -12.63 1.56
CA ILE A 190 2.86 -11.67 1.51
C ILE A 190 3.42 -10.27 1.73
N ALA A 191 3.15 -9.35 0.82
CA ALA A 191 3.52 -7.95 1.00
C ALA A 191 2.50 -7.27 1.91
N LEU A 192 2.98 -6.63 2.98
CA LEU A 192 2.19 -5.87 3.92
C LEU A 192 2.51 -4.38 3.74
N PRO A 193 1.70 -3.62 2.98
CA PRO A 193 1.96 -2.21 2.72
C PRO A 193 1.93 -1.38 4.01
N LEU A 194 2.92 -0.51 4.16
CA LEU A 194 3.12 0.31 5.35
C LEU A 194 2.91 1.79 5.07
N ARG A 195 3.65 2.33 4.11
CA ARG A 195 3.60 3.75 3.76
C ARG A 195 3.83 3.94 2.28
N SER A 196 3.16 4.93 1.70
CA SER A 196 3.37 5.36 0.33
C SER A 196 3.54 6.87 0.25
N LEU A 197 4.26 7.32 -0.78
CA LEU A 197 4.41 8.73 -1.12
C LEU A 197 3.87 8.99 -2.53
N LEU A 198 3.15 10.09 -2.68
CA LEU A 198 2.61 10.50 -3.96
C LEU A 198 3.71 11.16 -4.81
N TYR A 199 4.01 10.57 -5.96
CA TYR A 199 4.84 11.22 -6.96
C TYR A 199 4.02 12.23 -7.75
N VAL A 200 4.45 13.49 -7.73
CA VAL A 200 3.88 14.57 -8.54
C VAL A 200 4.91 15.00 -9.56
N ARG A 201 4.53 15.06 -10.84
CA ARG A 201 5.45 15.50 -11.90
C ARG A 201 5.87 16.94 -11.66
N GLN A 202 7.11 17.27 -12.00
CA GLN A 202 7.68 18.62 -11.83
C GLN A 202 6.79 19.72 -12.42
N ILE A 203 6.18 19.48 -13.58
CA ILE A 203 5.27 20.43 -14.26
C ILE A 203 3.95 20.68 -13.50
N ASP A 204 3.53 19.74 -12.64
CA ASP A 204 2.28 19.84 -11.87
C ASP A 204 2.50 20.36 -10.44
N VAL A 205 3.75 20.39 -9.96
CA VAL A 205 4.12 20.85 -8.60
C VAL A 205 3.65 22.30 -8.34
N PRO A 206 3.79 23.29 -9.24
CA PRO A 206 3.41 24.67 -8.94
C PRO A 206 1.95 24.83 -8.51
N LYS A 207 1.04 23.95 -8.98
CA LYS A 207 -0.38 23.98 -8.58
C LYS A 207 -0.61 23.55 -7.13
N LEU A 208 0.27 22.69 -6.61
CA LEU A 208 0.23 22.20 -5.23
C LEU A 208 1.07 23.06 -4.29
N ASP A 209 2.21 23.54 -4.77
CA ASP A 209 3.11 24.41 -4.02
C ASP A 209 2.39 25.67 -3.55
N ALA A 210 1.70 26.41 -4.44
CA ALA A 210 0.92 27.58 -4.11
C ALA A 210 -0.12 27.38 -2.99
N LYS A 211 -0.57 26.12 -2.78
CA LYS A 211 -1.61 25.79 -1.79
C LYS A 211 -1.08 25.09 -0.55
N TYR A 212 -0.05 24.30 -0.69
CA TYR A 212 0.40 23.35 0.33
C TYR A 212 1.91 23.40 0.62
N GLY A 213 2.68 24.23 -0.09
CA GLY A 213 4.16 24.20 0.02
C GLY A 213 4.73 22.88 -0.49
N TRP A 214 4.25 22.37 -1.63
CA TRP A 214 4.65 21.07 -2.16
C TRP A 214 5.95 21.19 -2.95
N GLU A 215 6.97 20.44 -2.54
CA GLU A 215 8.25 20.39 -3.22
C GLU A 215 8.33 19.23 -4.21
N PHE A 216 9.10 19.42 -5.29
CA PHE A 216 9.35 18.35 -6.25
C PHE A 216 10.34 17.34 -5.68
N GLN A 217 9.97 16.06 -5.77
CA GLN A 217 10.86 14.93 -5.50
C GLN A 217 10.73 13.89 -6.61
N THR A 218 11.87 13.31 -7.00
CA THR A 218 11.89 12.17 -7.91
C THR A 218 11.38 10.90 -7.21
N LYS A 219 10.95 9.89 -7.97
CA LYS A 219 10.56 8.59 -7.39
C LYS A 219 11.70 7.96 -6.57
N HIS A 220 12.95 8.15 -6.99
CA HIS A 220 14.12 7.67 -6.26
C HIS A 220 14.28 8.34 -4.89
N GLN A 221 14.09 9.65 -4.82
CA GLN A 221 14.14 10.39 -3.55
C GLN A 221 12.98 9.99 -2.63
N LEU A 222 11.77 9.84 -3.16
CA LEU A 222 10.62 9.35 -2.40
C LEU A 222 10.86 7.93 -1.85
N ALA A 223 11.45 7.04 -2.65
CA ALA A 223 11.80 5.69 -2.22
C ALA A 223 12.87 5.71 -1.12
N ALA A 224 13.89 6.56 -1.24
CA ALA A 224 14.91 6.72 -0.21
C ALA A 224 14.33 7.29 1.11
N GLU A 225 13.40 8.25 1.03
CA GLU A 225 12.66 8.76 2.20
C GLU A 225 11.87 7.65 2.90
N LEU A 226 11.22 6.76 2.14
CA LEU A 226 10.46 5.64 2.71
C LEU A 226 11.37 4.66 3.46
N VAL A 227 12.56 4.33 2.92
CA VAL A 227 13.54 3.47 3.60
C VAL A 227 14.05 4.14 4.86
N ALA A 228 14.41 5.42 4.80
CA ALA A 228 14.88 6.18 5.97
C ALA A 228 13.80 6.23 7.07
N TRP A 229 12.54 6.48 6.70
CA TRP A 229 11.42 6.45 7.63
C TRP A 229 11.25 5.07 8.26
N PHE A 230 11.32 4.01 7.48
CA PHE A 230 11.19 2.63 7.98
C PHE A 230 12.27 2.32 9.00
N LEU A 231 13.54 2.57 8.65
CA LEU A 231 14.68 2.34 9.55
C LEU A 231 14.57 3.14 10.85
N ALA A 232 14.31 4.44 10.76
CA ALA A 232 14.14 5.28 11.95
C ALA A 232 13.04 4.75 12.86
N THR A 233 11.93 4.27 12.28
CA THR A 233 10.80 3.75 13.05
C THR A 233 11.14 2.41 13.71
N ILE A 234 11.70 1.43 13.01
CA ILE A 234 12.05 0.13 13.63
C ILE A 234 13.14 0.28 14.69
N ARG A 235 14.12 1.18 14.47
CA ARG A 235 15.15 1.48 15.47
C ARG A 235 14.56 2.12 16.73
N SER A 236 13.55 3.00 16.58
CA SER A 236 12.84 3.57 17.73
C SER A 236 12.02 2.51 18.51
N LEU A 237 11.67 1.39 17.88
CA LEU A 237 11.04 0.23 18.50
C LEU A 237 12.05 -0.78 19.10
N GLY A 238 13.36 -0.45 19.07
CA GLY A 238 14.41 -1.30 19.63
C GLY A 238 14.84 -2.45 18.73
N ILE A 239 14.40 -2.52 17.48
CA ILE A 239 14.74 -3.62 16.55
C ILE A 239 16.03 -3.28 15.83
N LEU A 240 17.04 -4.11 16.03
CA LEU A 240 18.39 -3.97 15.44
C LEU A 240 18.66 -4.92 14.28
N SER A 241 17.66 -5.70 13.87
CA SER A 241 17.75 -6.67 12.77
C SER A 241 18.31 -6.06 11.48
N PRO A 242 19.10 -6.83 10.69
CA PRO A 242 19.53 -6.40 9.36
C PRO A 242 18.32 -6.16 8.43
N VAL A 243 18.35 -5.09 7.67
CA VAL A 243 17.26 -4.76 6.74
C VAL A 243 17.73 -4.97 5.31
N TRP A 244 16.99 -5.77 4.57
CA TRP A 244 17.16 -5.97 3.13
C TRP A 244 16.05 -5.25 2.38
N VAL A 245 16.45 -4.46 1.39
CA VAL A 245 15.55 -3.68 0.55
C VAL A 245 15.54 -4.27 -0.84
N VAL A 246 14.40 -4.75 -1.27
CA VAL A 246 14.22 -5.35 -2.60
C VAL A 246 13.49 -4.36 -3.51
N VAL A 247 14.08 -4.04 -4.64
CA VAL A 247 13.55 -3.06 -5.60
C VAL A 247 13.63 -3.57 -7.02
N ASP A 248 12.80 -3.01 -7.91
CA ASP A 248 12.95 -3.24 -9.35
C ASP A 248 14.21 -2.58 -9.92
N GLY A 249 14.65 -3.05 -11.09
CA GLY A 249 15.83 -2.49 -11.78
C GLY A 249 15.74 -1.00 -12.10
N ALA A 250 14.54 -0.43 -12.17
CA ALA A 250 14.33 1.01 -12.32
C ALA A 250 14.88 1.82 -11.14
N TYR A 251 14.89 1.25 -9.92
CA TYR A 251 15.46 1.86 -8.73
C TYR A 251 16.96 1.59 -8.55
N ALA A 252 17.57 0.76 -9.40
CA ALA A 252 19.01 0.51 -9.39
C ALA A 252 19.79 1.69 -10.01
N ALA A 253 19.68 2.86 -9.39
CA ALA A 253 20.29 4.12 -9.84
C ALA A 253 20.85 4.91 -8.65
N CYS A 254 21.94 5.64 -8.85
CA CYS A 254 22.63 6.40 -7.79
C CYS A 254 21.72 7.30 -6.93
N PRO A 255 20.71 8.03 -7.48
CA PRO A 255 19.83 8.86 -6.67
C PRO A 255 19.03 8.12 -5.59
N PHE A 256 18.84 6.81 -5.74
CA PHE A 256 18.26 5.94 -4.72
C PHE A 256 19.35 5.19 -3.92
N LEU A 257 20.33 4.59 -4.63
CA LEU A 257 21.31 3.70 -4.02
C LEU A 257 22.23 4.43 -3.04
N ASP A 258 22.74 5.60 -3.43
CA ASP A 258 23.73 6.35 -2.60
C ASP A 258 23.18 6.68 -1.20
N PRO A 259 22.01 7.34 -1.06
CA PRO A 259 21.49 7.64 0.27
C PRO A 259 21.08 6.37 1.04
N VAL A 260 20.60 5.34 0.37
CA VAL A 260 20.07 4.14 1.04
C VAL A 260 21.20 3.20 1.50
N VAL A 261 22.25 3.01 0.70
CA VAL A 261 23.45 2.26 1.12
C VAL A 261 24.11 2.91 2.32
N GLY A 262 24.16 4.24 2.35
CA GLY A 262 24.67 5.01 3.50
C GLY A 262 23.91 4.78 4.82
N LEU A 263 22.68 4.28 4.76
CA LEU A 263 21.89 3.90 5.95
C LEU A 263 22.25 2.51 6.51
N GLY A 264 23.17 1.78 5.89
CA GLY A 264 23.59 0.45 6.34
C GLY A 264 22.60 -0.67 6.04
N VAL A 265 21.73 -0.51 5.03
CA VAL A 265 20.82 -1.56 4.55
C VAL A 265 21.45 -2.32 3.40
N VAL A 266 20.99 -3.56 3.22
CA VAL A 266 21.39 -4.41 2.08
C VAL A 266 20.36 -4.23 0.97
N ILE A 267 20.83 -4.00 -0.26
CA ILE A 267 19.96 -3.82 -1.42
C ILE A 267 20.08 -5.03 -2.34
N VAL A 268 18.93 -5.57 -2.76
CA VAL A 268 18.81 -6.60 -3.80
C VAL A 268 17.97 -6.05 -4.94
N SER A 269 18.52 -6.07 -6.14
CA SER A 269 17.80 -5.62 -7.33
C SER A 269 18.32 -6.31 -8.61
N ARG A 270 17.59 -6.08 -9.69
CA ARG A 270 18.06 -6.46 -11.04
C ARG A 270 19.12 -5.48 -11.54
N LEU A 271 20.11 -6.00 -12.23
CA LEU A 271 21.00 -5.20 -13.06
C LEU A 271 20.49 -5.11 -14.49
N ARG A 272 20.81 -4.03 -15.16
CA ARG A 272 20.72 -3.97 -16.63
C ARG A 272 21.74 -4.94 -17.22
N LYS A 273 21.41 -5.57 -18.34
CA LYS A 273 22.31 -6.52 -19.03
C LYS A 273 23.61 -5.87 -19.53
N ASP A 274 23.59 -4.55 -19.70
CA ASP A 274 24.71 -3.69 -20.14
C ASP A 274 25.39 -2.95 -18.97
N ALA A 275 25.06 -3.29 -17.72
CA ALA A 275 25.60 -2.60 -16.52
C ALA A 275 27.14 -2.58 -16.54
N ALA A 276 27.69 -1.41 -16.19
CA ALA A 276 29.13 -1.22 -16.08
C ALA A 276 29.66 -1.84 -14.78
N LEU A 277 30.26 -3.00 -14.90
CA LEU A 277 30.87 -3.76 -13.82
C LEU A 277 32.36 -3.92 -14.08
N TYR A 278 33.13 -4.02 -12.99
CA TYR A 278 34.57 -4.12 -13.05
C TYR A 278 35.07 -5.21 -12.11
N ASP A 279 36.16 -5.86 -12.47
CA ASP A 279 36.92 -6.75 -11.58
C ASP A 279 37.55 -5.93 -10.43
N LEU A 280 38.01 -6.65 -9.43
CA LEU A 280 38.87 -6.06 -8.39
C LEU A 280 40.13 -5.50 -9.01
N PRO A 281 40.62 -4.34 -8.54
CA PRO A 281 41.91 -3.84 -9.02
C PRO A 281 43.03 -4.84 -8.66
N PRO A 282 44.04 -4.97 -9.54
CA PRO A 282 45.19 -5.82 -9.21
C PRO A 282 45.91 -5.28 -7.95
N GLU A 283 46.50 -6.20 -7.20
CA GLU A 283 47.29 -5.85 -6.04
C GLU A 283 48.44 -4.92 -6.44
N ARG A 284 48.65 -3.90 -5.64
CA ARG A 284 49.70 -2.90 -5.89
C ARG A 284 51.08 -3.49 -5.57
N LYS A 285 51.98 -3.43 -6.54
CA LYS A 285 53.35 -3.87 -6.32
C LYS A 285 54.10 -2.85 -5.42
N PRO A 286 54.98 -3.33 -4.54
CA PRO A 286 55.86 -2.44 -3.75
C PRO A 286 56.62 -1.47 -4.67
N GLY A 287 56.65 -0.18 -4.34
CA GLY A 287 57.34 0.85 -5.14
C GLY A 287 56.58 1.37 -6.38
N GLN A 288 55.39 0.87 -6.67
CA GLN A 288 54.60 1.35 -7.82
C GLN A 288 54.18 2.81 -7.62
N ARG A 289 54.54 3.70 -8.56
CA ARG A 289 54.19 5.12 -8.56
C ARG A 289 52.77 5.34 -9.11
N GLY A 290 52.14 6.45 -8.74
CA GLY A 290 50.83 6.88 -9.22
C GLY A 290 49.68 6.54 -8.28
N ARG A 291 48.46 7.05 -8.60
CA ARG A 291 47.24 6.79 -7.81
C ARG A 291 46.85 5.32 -7.97
N PRO A 292 46.48 4.60 -6.89
CA PRO A 292 45.95 3.26 -6.98
C PRO A 292 44.75 3.21 -7.91
N ARG A 293 44.66 2.17 -8.73
CA ARG A 293 43.42 1.91 -9.51
C ARG A 293 42.27 1.62 -8.56
N LYS A 294 41.14 2.25 -8.78
CA LYS A 294 39.88 1.96 -8.06
C LYS A 294 39.15 0.75 -8.64
N TYR A 295 39.27 0.51 -9.93
CA TYR A 295 38.61 -0.54 -10.69
C TYR A 295 39.61 -1.37 -11.47
N GLY A 296 39.37 -2.68 -11.56
CA GLY A 296 40.06 -3.60 -12.45
C GLY A 296 39.54 -3.52 -13.90
N ASP A 297 39.56 -4.63 -14.61
CA ASP A 297 39.10 -4.70 -15.98
C ASP A 297 37.57 -4.72 -16.07
N LYS A 298 37.02 -4.15 -17.16
CA LYS A 298 35.58 -4.11 -17.40
C LYS A 298 35.02 -5.50 -17.65
N LEU A 299 33.99 -5.89 -16.89
CA LEU A 299 33.27 -7.15 -17.01
C LEU A 299 32.07 -7.01 -17.96
N SER A 300 31.84 -8.04 -18.78
CA SER A 300 30.64 -8.15 -19.61
C SER A 300 29.73 -9.26 -19.09
N LEU A 301 28.53 -8.87 -18.63
CA LEU A 301 27.49 -9.82 -18.21
C LEU A 301 27.10 -10.77 -19.33
N ALA A 302 26.97 -10.26 -20.58
CA ALA A 302 26.59 -11.06 -21.74
C ALA A 302 27.65 -12.13 -22.04
N LYS A 303 28.97 -11.77 -22.04
CA LYS A 303 30.06 -12.74 -22.25
C LYS A 303 30.06 -13.80 -21.14
N ARG A 304 29.87 -13.40 -19.86
CA ARG A 304 29.80 -14.34 -18.75
C ARG A 304 28.58 -15.26 -18.82
N ALA A 305 27.41 -14.75 -19.24
CA ALA A 305 26.21 -15.55 -19.44
C ALA A 305 26.32 -16.53 -20.63
N ALA A 306 27.03 -16.15 -21.69
CA ALA A 306 27.23 -17.00 -22.85
C ALA A 306 28.28 -18.11 -22.61
N HIS A 307 29.24 -17.89 -21.71
CA HIS A 307 30.32 -18.87 -21.45
C HIS A 307 29.75 -20.18 -20.90
N PRO A 308 30.08 -21.35 -21.45
CA PRO A 308 29.45 -22.63 -21.05
C PRO A 308 29.84 -23.11 -19.66
N GLN A 309 31.04 -22.79 -19.19
CA GLN A 309 31.55 -23.23 -17.89
C GLN A 309 31.11 -22.34 -16.72
N GLY A 310 31.20 -22.86 -15.48
CA GLY A 310 30.95 -22.15 -14.25
C GLY A 310 29.46 -21.97 -13.89
N TRP A 311 28.57 -22.67 -14.57
CA TRP A 311 27.17 -22.77 -14.17
C TRP A 311 27.01 -23.79 -13.05
N GLN A 312 26.33 -23.37 -11.98
CA GLN A 312 25.89 -24.18 -10.84
C GLN A 312 24.37 -24.28 -10.86
N SER A 313 23.83 -25.25 -10.10
CA SER A 313 22.38 -25.41 -9.94
C SER A 313 22.01 -25.15 -8.46
N LEU A 314 20.88 -24.48 -8.26
CA LEU A 314 20.36 -24.20 -6.93
C LEU A 314 18.84 -24.35 -6.94
N THR A 315 18.32 -25.03 -5.92
CA THR A 315 16.89 -25.08 -5.62
C THR A 315 16.56 -24.04 -4.53
N TYR A 316 15.56 -23.20 -4.78
CA TYR A 316 15.13 -22.16 -3.87
C TYR A 316 13.63 -21.88 -4.02
N HIS A 317 13.05 -21.22 -3.04
CA HIS A 317 11.62 -20.87 -3.06
C HIS A 317 11.37 -19.65 -3.95
N CYS A 318 10.45 -19.80 -4.90
CA CYS A 318 10.03 -18.73 -5.80
C CYS A 318 8.49 -18.74 -5.91
N ARG A 319 7.84 -17.69 -5.46
CA ARG A 319 6.37 -17.53 -5.53
C ARG A 319 5.61 -18.71 -4.89
N GLY A 320 6.08 -19.19 -3.74
CA GLY A 320 5.44 -20.29 -2.99
C GLY A 320 5.70 -21.71 -3.51
N VAL A 321 6.56 -21.85 -4.54
CA VAL A 321 6.97 -23.17 -5.06
C VAL A 321 8.49 -23.28 -5.09
N GLU A 322 9.01 -24.50 -4.94
CA GLU A 322 10.42 -24.76 -5.14
C GLU A 322 10.76 -24.82 -6.63
N VAL A 323 11.80 -24.09 -7.02
CA VAL A 323 12.30 -24.08 -8.40
C VAL A 323 13.80 -24.34 -8.41
N THR A 324 14.27 -25.15 -9.36
CA THR A 324 15.69 -25.34 -9.60
C THR A 324 16.12 -24.47 -10.79
N ARG A 325 17.15 -23.65 -10.60
CA ARG A 325 17.69 -22.80 -11.68
C ARG A 325 19.20 -22.91 -11.75
N ARG A 326 19.71 -22.75 -12.97
CA ARG A 326 21.16 -22.61 -13.19
C ARG A 326 21.57 -21.17 -12.94
N TYR A 327 22.70 -20.99 -12.26
CA TYR A 327 23.22 -19.66 -11.95
C TYR A 327 24.73 -19.59 -12.05
N LYS A 328 25.25 -18.37 -12.18
CA LYS A 328 26.65 -18.01 -11.94
C LYS A 328 26.70 -16.89 -10.93
N THR A 329 27.72 -16.91 -10.08
CA THR A 329 27.95 -15.81 -9.13
C THR A 329 29.40 -15.36 -9.16
N PHE A 330 29.61 -14.09 -8.91
CA PHE A 330 30.94 -13.49 -8.80
C PHE A 330 30.84 -12.14 -8.07
N LEU A 331 31.97 -11.65 -7.60
CA LEU A 331 32.10 -10.31 -7.04
C LEU A 331 32.49 -9.32 -8.13
N ALA A 332 31.95 -8.12 -8.07
CA ALA A 332 32.28 -7.05 -9.00
C ALA A 332 32.23 -5.69 -8.29
N LEU A 333 33.03 -4.76 -8.76
CA LEU A 333 32.92 -3.36 -8.39
C LEU A 333 31.91 -2.68 -9.32
N SER A 334 31.09 -1.82 -8.78
CA SER A 334 30.08 -1.06 -9.51
C SER A 334 30.12 0.42 -9.17
N HIS A 335 29.95 1.27 -10.18
CA HIS A 335 29.73 2.71 -9.96
C HIS A 335 28.38 3.02 -9.31
N LEU A 336 27.41 2.08 -9.40
CA LEU A 336 26.07 2.27 -8.84
C LEU A 336 26.06 2.33 -7.30
N THR A 337 27.01 1.61 -6.66
CA THR A 337 27.06 1.49 -5.19
C THR A 337 28.37 2.02 -4.63
N ASP A 338 29.26 2.48 -5.50
CA ASP A 338 30.65 2.86 -5.20
C ASP A 338 31.42 1.80 -4.40
N GLY A 339 31.02 0.54 -4.51
CA GLY A 339 31.52 -0.59 -3.70
C GLY A 339 31.46 -1.93 -4.39
N LEU A 340 31.87 -2.93 -3.59
CA LEU A 340 31.88 -4.33 -3.97
C LEU A 340 30.45 -4.91 -3.86
N ILE A 341 29.96 -5.52 -4.91
CA ILE A 341 28.67 -6.18 -4.96
C ILE A 341 28.82 -7.66 -5.33
N ARG A 342 27.90 -8.49 -4.84
CA ARG A 342 27.73 -9.85 -5.35
C ARG A 342 26.77 -9.81 -6.54
N VAL A 343 27.19 -10.34 -7.65
CA VAL A 343 26.37 -10.49 -8.88
C VAL A 343 25.95 -11.95 -9.02
N VAL A 344 24.68 -12.17 -9.34
CA VAL A 344 24.12 -13.49 -9.62
C VAL A 344 23.40 -13.44 -10.98
N ILE A 345 23.89 -14.22 -11.94
CA ILE A 345 23.24 -14.40 -13.25
C ILE A 345 22.43 -15.68 -13.17
N VAL A 346 21.09 -15.57 -13.34
CA VAL A 346 20.19 -16.73 -13.36
C VAL A 346 19.81 -17.03 -14.81
N ARG A 347 19.86 -18.31 -15.22
CA ARG A 347 19.44 -18.79 -16.54
C ARG A 347 18.10 -19.51 -16.44
N PHE A 348 17.21 -19.20 -17.37
CA PHE A 348 15.91 -19.85 -17.50
C PHE A 348 15.93 -20.96 -18.54
N GLU A 349 14.89 -21.78 -18.58
CA GLU A 349 14.76 -22.93 -19.48
C GLU A 349 14.66 -22.53 -20.95
N ASP A 350 14.05 -21.39 -21.23
CA ASP A 350 13.96 -20.77 -22.55
C ASP A 350 15.30 -20.19 -23.06
N GLY A 351 16.38 -20.34 -22.29
CA GLY A 351 17.70 -19.78 -22.59
C GLY A 351 17.88 -18.31 -22.20
N GLY A 352 16.82 -17.65 -21.77
CA GLY A 352 16.88 -16.30 -21.21
C GLY A 352 17.71 -16.23 -19.94
N TRP A 353 18.22 -15.04 -19.60
CA TRP A 353 18.96 -14.84 -18.37
C TRP A 353 18.70 -13.46 -17.77
N ILE A 354 18.76 -13.38 -16.43
CA ILE A 354 18.58 -12.15 -15.67
C ILE A 354 19.74 -12.02 -14.67
N PRO A 355 20.42 -10.84 -14.62
CA PRO A 355 21.42 -10.56 -13.62
C PRO A 355 20.78 -9.83 -12.41
N TYR A 356 21.09 -10.31 -11.22
CA TYR A 356 20.77 -9.67 -9.95
C TYR A 356 22.04 -9.21 -9.26
N PHE A 357 21.93 -8.24 -8.35
CA PHE A 357 23.01 -7.87 -7.48
C PHE A 357 22.53 -7.74 -6.02
N CYS A 358 23.49 -7.90 -5.13
CA CYS A 358 23.34 -7.65 -3.71
C CYS A 358 24.51 -6.79 -3.22
N THR A 359 24.21 -5.74 -2.46
CA THR A 359 25.26 -4.85 -1.88
C THR A 359 26.07 -5.54 -0.79
N GLN A 360 25.58 -6.63 -0.22
CA GLN A 360 26.32 -7.49 0.72
C GLN A 360 27.11 -8.54 -0.05
N ALA A 361 28.40 -8.36 -0.20
CA ALA A 361 29.27 -9.24 -0.98
C ALA A 361 29.33 -10.69 -0.42
N SER A 362 29.10 -10.89 0.87
CA SER A 362 29.08 -12.20 1.53
C SER A 362 27.71 -12.90 1.52
N ALA A 363 26.67 -12.26 0.95
CA ALA A 363 25.33 -12.83 0.96
C ALA A 363 25.26 -14.16 0.20
N GLU A 364 24.50 -15.11 0.72
CA GLU A 364 24.25 -16.38 0.06
C GLU A 364 23.41 -16.20 -1.20
N VAL A 365 23.72 -16.98 -2.25
CA VAL A 365 22.99 -16.89 -3.53
C VAL A 365 21.51 -17.23 -3.35
N ARG A 366 21.18 -18.20 -2.50
CA ARG A 366 19.81 -18.57 -2.16
C ARG A 366 19.05 -17.35 -1.62
N ASP A 367 19.62 -16.68 -0.64
CA ASP A 367 19.01 -15.51 0.00
C ASP A 367 18.74 -14.38 -0.99
N ILE A 368 19.68 -14.13 -1.90
CA ILE A 368 19.54 -13.11 -2.95
C ILE A 368 18.38 -13.46 -3.88
N LEU A 369 18.27 -14.72 -4.31
CA LEU A 369 17.25 -15.15 -5.25
C LEU A 369 15.86 -15.22 -4.60
N GLU A 370 15.77 -15.67 -3.37
CA GLU A 370 14.51 -15.68 -2.60
C GLU A 370 14.03 -14.25 -2.31
N ALA A 371 14.93 -13.35 -1.93
CA ALA A 371 14.59 -11.94 -1.76
C ALA A 371 14.11 -11.30 -3.07
N ALA A 372 14.82 -11.55 -4.19
CA ALA A 372 14.42 -11.05 -5.50
C ALA A 372 13.05 -11.61 -5.95
N ALA A 373 12.77 -12.89 -5.64
CA ALA A 373 11.49 -13.53 -5.92
C ALA A 373 10.36 -12.95 -5.03
N ALA A 374 10.66 -12.61 -3.78
CA ALA A 374 9.72 -12.04 -2.83
C ALA A 374 9.13 -10.70 -3.31
N ARG A 375 9.84 -9.94 -4.15
CA ARG A 375 9.33 -8.69 -4.74
C ARG A 375 8.00 -8.87 -5.48
N TRP A 376 7.75 -10.04 -6.06
CA TRP A 376 6.51 -10.33 -6.76
C TRP A 376 5.26 -10.13 -5.89
N ALA A 377 5.38 -10.31 -4.59
CA ALA A 377 4.27 -10.07 -3.67
C ALA A 377 3.78 -8.60 -3.69
N LEU A 378 4.62 -7.63 -4.12
CA LEU A 378 4.18 -6.25 -4.34
C LEU A 378 3.21 -6.14 -5.52
N GLU A 379 3.44 -6.87 -6.60
CA GLU A 379 2.57 -6.87 -7.78
C GLU A 379 1.21 -7.49 -7.43
N GLU A 380 1.18 -8.62 -6.69
CA GLU A 380 -0.05 -9.23 -6.15
C GLU A 380 -0.79 -8.25 -5.23
N HIS A 381 -0.09 -7.61 -4.31
CA HIS A 381 -0.68 -6.61 -3.42
C HIS A 381 -1.27 -5.42 -4.20
N PHE A 382 -0.57 -4.85 -5.19
CA PHE A 382 -1.10 -3.75 -5.99
C PHE A 382 -2.35 -4.15 -6.77
N HIS A 383 -2.38 -5.37 -7.28
CA HIS A 383 -3.57 -5.94 -7.91
C HIS A 383 -4.73 -5.98 -6.90
N ASP A 384 -4.54 -6.62 -5.76
CA ASP A 384 -5.59 -6.81 -4.76
C ASP A 384 -6.10 -5.49 -4.16
N VAL A 385 -5.22 -4.52 -3.92
CA VAL A 385 -5.64 -3.20 -3.43
C VAL A 385 -6.51 -2.45 -4.46
N LYS A 386 -6.24 -2.63 -5.76
CA LYS A 386 -7.06 -2.05 -6.83
C LYS A 386 -8.36 -2.81 -7.03
N GLU A 387 -8.32 -4.13 -7.11
CA GLU A 387 -9.47 -4.96 -7.44
C GLU A 387 -10.36 -5.25 -6.23
N VAL A 388 -9.78 -5.53 -5.06
CA VAL A 388 -10.54 -5.90 -3.86
C VAL A 388 -10.97 -4.68 -3.04
N TRP A 389 -10.12 -3.66 -2.93
CA TRP A 389 -10.40 -2.44 -2.16
C TRP A 389 -10.81 -1.24 -3.03
N GLY A 390 -10.65 -1.34 -4.34
CA GLY A 390 -11.00 -0.30 -5.29
C GLY A 390 -10.11 0.94 -5.21
N ALA A 391 -8.82 0.78 -4.89
CA ALA A 391 -7.90 1.90 -4.89
C ALA A 391 -7.86 2.57 -6.28
N GLY A 392 -8.11 3.88 -6.31
CA GLY A 392 -8.30 4.61 -7.55
C GLY A 392 -9.77 4.95 -7.86
N GLN A 393 -10.75 4.24 -7.30
CA GLN A 393 -12.18 4.48 -7.52
C GLN A 393 -12.76 5.61 -6.65
N GLN A 394 -12.02 6.09 -5.64
CA GLN A 394 -12.47 7.15 -4.75
C GLN A 394 -12.57 8.48 -5.48
N GLN A 395 -13.77 9.04 -5.56
CA GLN A 395 -14.05 10.30 -6.27
C GLN A 395 -13.81 11.50 -5.34
N VAL A 396 -12.56 11.73 -4.95
CA VAL A 396 -12.15 12.86 -4.13
C VAL A 396 -11.20 13.77 -4.90
N ARG A 397 -11.25 15.09 -4.60
CA ARG A 397 -10.48 16.10 -5.34
C ARG A 397 -9.18 16.49 -4.64
N SER A 398 -9.25 16.74 -3.32
CA SER A 398 -8.10 17.21 -2.55
C SER A 398 -6.97 16.18 -2.56
N VAL A 399 -5.72 16.63 -2.69
CA VAL A 399 -4.53 15.77 -2.61
C VAL A 399 -4.50 15.00 -1.29
N TRP A 400 -4.85 15.65 -0.17
CA TRP A 400 -4.87 14.99 1.14
C TRP A 400 -5.97 13.95 1.27
N SER A 401 -7.14 14.16 0.65
CA SER A 401 -8.18 13.11 0.59
C SER A 401 -7.72 11.92 -0.24
N ASN A 402 -7.03 12.17 -1.37
CA ASN A 402 -6.48 11.10 -2.19
C ASN A 402 -5.42 10.29 -1.45
N ILE A 403 -4.49 10.97 -0.73
CA ILE A 403 -3.50 10.31 0.12
C ILE A 403 -4.18 9.51 1.23
N GLY A 404 -5.23 10.05 1.86
CA GLY A 404 -6.00 9.37 2.90
C GLY A 404 -6.70 8.11 2.39
N CYS A 405 -7.39 8.21 1.24
CA CYS A 405 -8.06 7.07 0.62
C CYS A 405 -7.07 5.97 0.19
N TRP A 406 -5.95 6.36 -0.44
CA TRP A 406 -4.92 5.41 -0.83
C TRP A 406 -4.39 4.63 0.37
N HIS A 407 -3.99 5.34 1.42
CA HIS A 407 -3.45 4.71 2.62
C HIS A 407 -4.49 3.84 3.35
N LEU A 408 -5.74 4.24 3.41
CA LEU A 408 -6.80 3.40 4.01
C LEU A 408 -6.94 2.07 3.27
N ASN A 409 -6.93 2.07 1.94
CA ASN A 409 -6.95 0.83 1.16
C ASN A 409 -5.73 -0.05 1.47
N GLN A 410 -4.53 0.55 1.56
CA GLN A 410 -3.29 -0.13 1.89
C GLN A 410 -3.31 -0.72 3.30
N TRP A 411 -3.68 0.09 4.29
CA TRP A 411 -3.65 -0.33 5.69
C TRP A 411 -4.73 -1.35 6.02
N LEU A 412 -5.93 -1.22 5.45
CA LEU A 412 -6.96 -2.26 5.64
C LEU A 412 -6.57 -3.57 4.98
N PHE A 413 -5.88 -3.54 3.83
CA PHE A 413 -5.24 -4.73 3.29
C PHE A 413 -4.30 -5.36 4.33
N THR A 414 -3.33 -4.60 4.85
CA THR A 414 -2.38 -5.09 5.88
C THR A 414 -3.10 -5.64 7.11
N LEU A 415 -4.09 -4.91 7.64
CA LEU A 415 -4.81 -5.33 8.84
C LEU A 415 -5.63 -6.61 8.63
N VAL A 416 -6.25 -6.78 7.47
CA VAL A 416 -6.97 -8.01 7.11
C VAL A 416 -6.00 -9.18 7.02
N GLU A 417 -4.82 -9.00 6.41
CA GLU A 417 -3.79 -10.04 6.38
C GLU A 417 -3.32 -10.42 7.79
N LEU A 418 -3.03 -9.43 8.65
CA LEU A 418 -2.59 -9.67 10.03
C LEU A 418 -3.66 -10.39 10.85
N CYS A 419 -4.93 -9.96 10.74
CA CYS A 419 -6.04 -10.56 11.49
C CYS A 419 -6.37 -11.99 11.07
N SER A 420 -6.11 -12.33 9.81
CA SER A 420 -6.39 -13.65 9.25
C SER A 420 -5.15 -14.55 9.11
N TRP A 421 -4.00 -14.13 9.63
CA TRP A 421 -2.71 -14.79 9.41
C TRP A 421 -2.69 -16.24 9.89
N ASP A 422 -3.24 -16.52 11.07
CA ASP A 422 -3.26 -17.86 11.67
C ASP A 422 -4.55 -18.63 11.39
N HIS A 423 -5.48 -18.07 10.61
CA HIS A 423 -6.73 -18.73 10.34
C HIS A 423 -6.53 -19.94 9.43
N GLU A 424 -7.22 -21.02 9.75
CA GLU A 424 -7.24 -22.19 8.89
C GLU A 424 -7.85 -21.87 7.52
N LYS A 425 -7.33 -22.54 6.49
CA LYS A 425 -7.81 -22.41 5.12
C LYS A 425 -9.33 -22.62 4.99
N SER A 426 -9.87 -23.57 5.72
CA SER A 426 -11.29 -23.92 5.75
C SER A 426 -12.19 -22.80 6.24
N THR A 427 -11.67 -21.95 7.16
CA THR A 427 -12.43 -20.81 7.71
C THR A 427 -12.38 -19.59 6.79
N LEU A 428 -11.34 -19.47 5.97
CA LEU A 428 -11.12 -18.32 5.08
C LEU A 428 -11.82 -18.51 3.73
N ALA A 429 -11.82 -19.70 3.16
CA ALA A 429 -12.35 -19.97 1.83
C ALA A 429 -13.52 -20.95 1.91
N ASP A 430 -14.74 -20.44 1.90
CA ASP A 430 -15.92 -21.27 1.71
C ASP A 430 -16.07 -21.63 0.21
N ARG A 431 -15.95 -22.91 -0.08
CA ARG A 431 -15.99 -23.43 -1.46
C ARG A 431 -17.29 -24.12 -1.83
N ARG A 432 -18.25 -24.15 -0.93
CA ARG A 432 -19.55 -24.78 -1.18
C ARG A 432 -20.27 -24.12 -2.33
N ASP A 433 -20.10 -22.80 -2.47
CA ASP A 433 -20.69 -22.00 -3.53
C ASP A 433 -19.89 -21.99 -4.84
N ARG A 434 -18.67 -22.55 -4.81
CA ARG A 434 -17.75 -22.60 -5.96
C ARG A 434 -17.08 -23.98 -6.07
N PRO A 435 -17.85 -25.05 -6.35
CA PRO A 435 -17.31 -26.41 -6.38
C PRO A 435 -16.26 -26.62 -7.48
N TRP A 436 -16.24 -25.74 -8.49
CA TRP A 436 -15.23 -25.73 -9.57
C TRP A 436 -13.90 -25.07 -9.16
N ASP A 437 -13.84 -24.37 -8.03
CA ASP A 437 -12.60 -23.71 -7.58
C ASP A 437 -11.59 -24.74 -7.08
N ASN A 438 -10.30 -24.51 -7.39
CA ASN A 438 -9.24 -25.44 -6.97
C ASN A 438 -9.14 -25.49 -5.44
N ALA A 439 -9.42 -26.66 -4.87
CA ALA A 439 -9.35 -26.89 -3.42
C ALA A 439 -7.93 -26.71 -2.85
N ALA A 440 -6.88 -26.88 -3.66
CA ALA A 440 -5.51 -26.67 -3.25
C ALA A 440 -5.08 -25.18 -3.25
N ARG A 441 -5.82 -24.30 -3.92
CA ARG A 441 -5.55 -22.85 -3.98
C ARG A 441 -5.45 -22.26 -2.56
N ARG A 442 -4.47 -21.39 -2.34
CA ARG A 442 -4.42 -20.56 -1.12
C ARG A 442 -5.64 -19.63 -1.07
N PRO A 443 -6.19 -19.27 0.10
CA PRO A 443 -7.19 -18.23 0.21
C PRO A 443 -6.67 -16.92 -0.38
N SER A 444 -7.46 -16.29 -1.25
CA SER A 444 -7.14 -14.98 -1.80
C SER A 444 -7.34 -13.90 -0.74
N HIS A 445 -6.80 -12.72 -0.98
CA HIS A 445 -7.08 -11.56 -0.12
C HIS A 445 -8.59 -11.24 -0.06
N ALA A 446 -9.31 -11.40 -1.16
CA ALA A 446 -10.76 -11.27 -1.20
C ALA A 446 -11.48 -12.25 -0.25
N ASP A 447 -11.02 -13.51 -0.19
CA ASP A 447 -11.60 -14.52 0.72
C ASP A 447 -11.41 -14.09 2.18
N ARG A 448 -10.23 -13.58 2.54
CA ARG A 448 -9.93 -13.08 3.89
C ARG A 448 -10.76 -11.86 4.26
N ARG A 449 -10.88 -10.89 3.35
CA ARG A 449 -11.76 -9.72 3.54
C ARG A 449 -13.20 -10.14 3.79
N ARG A 450 -13.73 -11.09 2.99
CA ARG A 450 -15.08 -11.62 3.14
C ARG A 450 -15.25 -12.35 4.49
N ALA A 451 -14.29 -13.17 4.90
CA ALA A 451 -14.35 -13.88 6.17
C ALA A 451 -14.50 -12.91 7.35
N ILE A 452 -13.73 -11.82 7.36
CA ILE A 452 -13.85 -10.77 8.39
C ILE A 452 -15.18 -10.04 8.30
N ALA A 453 -15.65 -9.70 7.10
CA ALA A 453 -16.98 -9.07 6.93
C ALA A 453 -18.11 -9.98 7.43
N ARG A 454 -18.06 -11.29 7.16
CA ARG A 454 -19.00 -12.28 7.71
C ARG A 454 -18.96 -12.33 9.23
N GLU A 455 -17.77 -12.33 9.83
CA GLU A 455 -17.64 -12.31 11.29
C GLU A 455 -18.31 -11.08 11.89
N MET A 456 -18.11 -9.90 11.28
CA MET A 456 -18.78 -8.67 11.71
C MET A 456 -20.32 -8.79 11.63
N LEU A 457 -20.82 -9.29 10.52
CA LEU A 457 -22.26 -9.47 10.31
C LEU A 457 -22.85 -10.50 11.27
N ARG A 458 -22.18 -11.63 11.48
CA ARG A 458 -22.63 -12.68 12.42
C ARG A 458 -22.78 -12.18 13.85
N LYS A 459 -21.96 -11.25 14.32
CA LYS A 459 -22.06 -10.70 15.66
C LYS A 459 -23.32 -9.87 15.92
N GLU A 460 -24.00 -9.43 14.87
CA GLU A 460 -25.31 -8.76 14.97
C GLU A 460 -26.47 -9.73 15.15
N PHE A 461 -26.24 -11.04 14.98
CA PHE A 461 -27.27 -12.07 15.21
C PHE A 461 -27.12 -12.70 16.59
N PRO A 462 -28.24 -13.09 17.26
CA PRO A 462 -28.19 -13.75 18.56
C PRO A 462 -27.33 -15.00 18.52
N ALA A 463 -26.44 -15.14 19.48
CA ALA A 463 -25.59 -16.33 19.63
C ALA A 463 -26.37 -17.59 20.06
N THR A 464 -27.59 -17.42 20.56
CA THR A 464 -28.44 -18.52 21.05
C THR A 464 -29.18 -19.17 19.88
N PRO A 465 -29.14 -20.50 19.74
CA PRO A 465 -29.93 -21.19 18.72
C PRO A 465 -31.42 -20.85 18.86
N PRO A 466 -32.12 -20.59 17.76
CA PRO A 466 -33.55 -20.25 17.82
C PRO A 466 -34.36 -21.44 18.30
N VAL A 467 -35.21 -21.22 19.30
CA VAL A 467 -36.01 -22.26 19.97
C VAL A 467 -37.33 -22.51 19.19
N THR A 468 -37.81 -21.53 18.43
CA THR A 468 -39.06 -21.66 17.66
C THR A 468 -38.82 -21.96 16.18
N PRO A 469 -39.76 -22.66 15.48
CA PRO A 469 -39.62 -22.95 14.07
C PRO A 469 -39.47 -21.69 13.20
N GLU A 470 -40.13 -20.58 13.54
CA GLU A 470 -40.05 -19.29 12.84
C GLU A 470 -38.69 -18.68 13.01
N ALA A 471 -38.16 -18.70 14.23
CA ALA A 471 -36.82 -18.18 14.53
C ALA A 471 -35.73 -19.03 13.83
N GLN A 472 -35.97 -20.34 13.69
CA GLN A 472 -35.07 -21.25 12.99
C GLN A 472 -35.05 -20.97 11.47
N LYS A 473 -36.22 -20.67 10.86
CA LYS A 473 -36.32 -20.22 9.47
C LYS A 473 -35.57 -18.87 9.26
N LEU A 474 -35.77 -17.92 10.15
CA LEU A 474 -35.08 -16.63 10.09
C LEU A 474 -33.55 -16.78 10.22
N HIS A 475 -33.10 -17.66 11.11
CA HIS A 475 -31.69 -17.96 11.27
C HIS A 475 -31.12 -18.60 9.99
N THR A 476 -31.78 -19.58 9.41
CA THR A 476 -31.39 -20.22 8.14
C THR A 476 -31.33 -19.20 7.00
N LEU A 477 -32.36 -18.32 6.91
CA LEU A 477 -32.36 -17.23 5.93
C LEU A 477 -31.19 -16.25 6.14
N ALA A 478 -30.91 -15.89 7.37
CA ALA A 478 -29.78 -15.03 7.71
C ALA A 478 -28.44 -15.65 7.30
N GLU A 479 -28.19 -16.92 7.62
CA GLU A 479 -26.99 -17.65 7.19
C GLU A 479 -26.90 -17.76 5.65
N THR A 480 -28.02 -17.97 4.98
CA THR A 480 -28.09 -17.97 3.50
C THR A 480 -27.72 -16.58 2.95
N LEU A 481 -28.32 -15.52 3.48
CA LEU A 481 -28.00 -14.13 3.07
C LEU A 481 -26.53 -13.77 3.36
N LEU A 482 -26.00 -14.19 4.51
CA LEU A 482 -24.59 -14.00 4.85
C LEU A 482 -23.64 -14.72 3.87
N SER A 483 -24.05 -15.87 3.34
CA SER A 483 -23.26 -16.57 2.31
C SER A 483 -23.32 -15.89 0.94
N LEU A 484 -24.43 -15.20 0.64
CA LEU A 484 -24.63 -14.51 -0.64
C LEU A 484 -24.02 -13.10 -0.66
N CYS A 485 -23.99 -12.40 0.50
CA CYS A 485 -23.50 -11.02 0.62
C CYS A 485 -21.96 -10.92 0.66
N THR A 486 -21.24 -11.93 0.38
CA THR A 486 -19.79 -12.01 0.48
C THR A 486 -19.21 -12.76 -0.70
#